data_a25a4bbc667e310f2c224e4651654889
#
_entry.id   a25a4bbc667e310f2c224e4651654889
#
_cell.length_a   1.000
_cell.length_b   1.000
_cell.length_c   1.000
_cell.angle_alpha   90.00
_cell.angle_beta   90.00
_cell.angle_gamma   90.00
#
_symmetry.space_group_name_H-M   'P 1'
#
loop_
_entity.id
_entity.type
_entity.pdbx_description
1 polymer ?
#
loop_
_entity_poly.entity_id
_entity_poly.type
_entity_poly.pdbx_seq_one_letter_code
_entity_poly.pdbx_strand_id
1 'polypeptide(L)'
;IPTQNALLNFFPKNLDKSSAGLLIVFLGLIFGGLWLPFLSQSGALSIIDTIGSFFGPIAGIIIADYYLIKNKDYISKDIFSDLKTGSYFYSNGWQIKGVYSMIIGFIFAASTIWNVELRFLQSFAWLIGAFTSYITYYLLASD
;
A
#
# COMPACT_ATOMS: atom_id res chain seq x y z
N ILE A 1 3.16 15.31 -15.11
CA ILE A 1 2.38 15.35 -13.86
C ILE A 1 2.50 13.99 -13.19
N PRO A 2 2.85 13.91 -11.88
CA PRO A 2 3.22 12.63 -11.22
C PRO A 2 2.17 11.54 -11.34
N THR A 3 0.90 11.86 -11.04
CA THR A 3 -0.22 10.91 -11.07
C THR A 3 -0.47 10.33 -12.48
N GLN A 4 -0.30 11.14 -13.51
CA GLN A 4 -0.45 10.72 -14.90
C GLN A 4 0.66 9.73 -15.29
N ASN A 5 1.89 10.00 -14.89
CA ASN A 5 3.01 9.10 -15.13
C ASN A 5 2.86 7.79 -14.36
N ALA A 6 2.35 7.83 -13.13
CA ALA A 6 2.05 6.63 -12.36
C ALA A 6 1.01 5.76 -13.08
N LEU A 7 -0.08 6.35 -13.57
CA LEU A 7 -1.13 5.64 -14.29
C LEU A 7 -0.62 5.01 -15.61
N LEU A 8 0.23 5.73 -16.33
CA LEU A 8 0.87 5.21 -17.55
C LEU A 8 1.80 4.03 -17.26
N ASN A 9 2.49 4.05 -16.13
CA ASN A 9 3.34 2.94 -15.71
C ASN A 9 2.54 1.69 -15.33
N PHE A 10 1.32 1.85 -14.80
CA PHE A 10 0.43 0.72 -14.52
C PHE A 10 -0.15 0.08 -15.78
N PHE A 11 -0.44 0.89 -16.81
CA PHE A 11 -1.09 0.43 -18.05
C PHE A 11 -0.37 0.92 -19.31
N PRO A 12 0.91 0.54 -19.51
CA PRO A 12 1.75 1.12 -20.56
C PRO A 12 1.29 0.82 -21.99
N LYS A 13 0.51 -0.27 -22.17
CA LYS A 13 0.05 -0.70 -23.51
C LYS A 13 -1.30 -0.12 -23.93
N ASN A 14 -2.11 0.37 -22.96
CA ASN A 14 -3.53 0.68 -23.18
C ASN A 14 -3.85 2.17 -23.02
N LEU A 15 -2.95 2.96 -22.46
CA LEU A 15 -3.17 4.37 -22.17
C LEU A 15 -2.09 5.23 -22.82
N ASP A 16 -2.51 6.27 -23.52
CA ASP A 16 -1.66 7.39 -23.92
C ASP A 16 -1.77 8.55 -22.91
N LYS A 17 -0.93 9.58 -23.08
CA LYS A 17 -0.90 10.73 -22.16
C LYS A 17 -2.25 11.46 -22.04
N SER A 18 -2.96 11.62 -23.16
CA SER A 18 -4.26 12.33 -23.18
C SER A 18 -5.34 11.54 -22.46
N SER A 19 -5.44 10.24 -22.78
CA SER A 19 -6.42 9.33 -22.15
C SER A 19 -6.18 9.17 -20.66
N ALA A 20 -4.91 9.06 -20.24
CA ALA A 20 -4.55 9.02 -18.83
C ALA A 20 -4.93 10.33 -18.11
N GLY A 21 -4.73 11.48 -18.76
CA GLY A 21 -5.14 12.79 -18.22
C GLY A 21 -6.65 12.90 -18.03
N LEU A 22 -7.44 12.54 -19.06
CA LEU A 22 -8.91 12.55 -18.99
C LEU A 22 -9.45 11.59 -17.94
N LEU A 23 -8.86 10.40 -17.83
CA LEU A 23 -9.25 9.40 -16.85
C LEU A 23 -9.02 9.90 -15.42
N ILE A 24 -7.89 10.57 -15.15
CA ILE A 24 -7.61 11.18 -13.85
C ILE A 24 -8.61 12.29 -13.52
N VAL A 25 -8.93 13.15 -14.46
CA VAL A 25 -9.93 14.22 -14.27
C VAL A 25 -11.29 13.61 -13.95
N PHE A 26 -11.72 12.60 -14.71
CA PHE A 26 -12.99 11.92 -14.49
C PHE A 26 -13.07 11.22 -13.13
N LEU A 27 -12.03 10.45 -12.78
CA LEU A 27 -11.93 9.83 -11.46
C LEU A 27 -11.88 10.89 -10.34
N GLY A 28 -11.14 11.98 -10.54
CA GLY A 28 -11.06 13.08 -9.59
C GLY A 28 -12.41 13.76 -9.34
N LEU A 29 -13.22 13.94 -10.37
CA LEU A 29 -14.58 14.49 -10.24
C LEU A 29 -15.52 13.53 -9.49
N ILE A 30 -15.49 12.23 -9.83
CA ILE A 30 -16.30 11.22 -9.14
C ILE A 30 -15.89 11.12 -7.67
N PHE A 31 -14.61 10.88 -7.41
CA PHE A 31 -14.13 10.74 -6.03
C PHE A 31 -14.29 12.04 -5.24
N GLY A 32 -13.98 13.19 -5.81
CA GLY A 32 -14.17 14.49 -5.16
C GLY A 32 -15.64 14.77 -4.82
N GLY A 33 -16.55 14.54 -5.77
CA GLY A 33 -17.98 14.76 -5.58
C GLY A 33 -18.62 13.81 -4.55
N LEU A 34 -18.26 12.52 -4.57
CA LEU A 34 -18.76 11.53 -3.60
C LEU A 34 -18.11 11.66 -2.23
N TRP A 35 -16.85 12.09 -2.18
CA TRP A 35 -16.06 12.15 -0.96
C TRP A 35 -16.35 13.37 -0.10
N LEU A 36 -16.76 14.51 -0.72
CA LEU A 36 -17.08 15.74 0.02
C LEU A 36 -18.17 15.57 1.09
N PRO A 37 -19.32 14.93 0.81
CA PRO A 37 -20.34 14.67 1.83
C PRO A 37 -19.83 13.74 2.93
N PHE A 38 -19.03 12.73 2.57
CA PHE A 38 -18.46 11.77 3.51
C PHE A 38 -17.40 12.42 4.41
N LEU A 39 -16.55 13.29 3.86
CA LEU A 39 -15.57 14.08 4.61
C LEU A 39 -16.24 15.00 5.66
N SER A 40 -17.39 15.60 5.32
CA SER A 40 -18.09 16.49 6.23
C SER A 40 -18.72 15.77 7.43
N GLN A 41 -19.09 14.50 7.26
CA GLN A 41 -19.71 13.69 8.32
C GLN A 41 -18.70 12.91 9.18
N SER A 42 -17.68 12.33 8.56
CA SER A 42 -16.72 11.43 9.23
C SER A 42 -15.51 12.12 9.82
N GLY A 43 -15.31 13.40 9.49
CA GLY A 43 -14.11 14.16 9.85
C GLY A 43 -12.94 13.94 8.88
N ALA A 44 -12.51 15.02 8.25
CA ALA A 44 -11.41 14.99 7.26
C ALA A 44 -10.12 14.37 7.83
N LEU A 45 -9.82 14.62 9.10
CA LEU A 45 -8.62 14.13 9.77
C LEU A 45 -8.59 12.60 9.85
N SER A 46 -9.69 11.95 10.23
CA SER A 46 -9.73 10.48 10.34
C SER A 46 -9.51 9.78 9.00
N ILE A 47 -9.92 10.40 7.91
CA ILE A 47 -9.72 9.87 6.55
C ILE A 47 -8.27 10.04 6.13
N ILE A 48 -7.68 11.23 6.38
CA ILE A 48 -6.27 11.49 6.09
C ILE A 48 -5.38 10.54 6.90
N ASP A 49 -5.68 10.34 8.18
CA ASP A 49 -4.96 9.41 9.05
C ASP A 49 -5.09 7.97 8.57
N THR A 50 -6.27 7.57 8.06
CA THR A 50 -6.48 6.22 7.49
C THR A 50 -5.63 6.02 6.26
N ILE A 51 -5.59 6.99 5.33
CA ILE A 51 -4.72 6.93 4.15
C ILE A 51 -3.25 6.92 4.58
N GLY A 52 -2.86 7.77 5.53
CA GLY A 52 -1.51 7.83 6.07
C GLY A 52 -1.08 6.52 6.74
N SER A 53 -1.97 5.89 7.49
CA SER A 53 -1.70 4.65 8.20
C SER A 53 -1.46 3.44 7.26
N PHE A 54 -1.89 3.52 6.01
CA PHE A 54 -1.64 2.49 4.99
C PHE A 54 -0.14 2.34 4.65
N PHE A 55 0.64 3.41 4.77
CA PHE A 55 2.08 3.37 4.50
C PHE A 55 2.86 2.60 5.58
N GLY A 56 2.35 2.52 6.80
CA GLY A 56 2.97 1.75 7.89
C GLY A 56 3.19 0.27 7.53
N PRO A 57 2.13 -0.47 7.19
CA PRO A 57 2.22 -1.86 6.76
C PRO A 57 3.22 -2.09 5.62
N ILE A 58 3.25 -1.22 4.62
CA ILE A 58 4.19 -1.31 3.50
C ILE A 58 5.64 -1.20 4.01
N ALA A 59 5.91 -0.20 4.86
CA ALA A 59 7.24 -0.03 5.45
C ALA A 59 7.66 -1.24 6.28
N GLY A 60 6.75 -1.80 7.09
CA GLY A 60 6.99 -2.99 7.89
C GLY A 60 7.38 -4.20 7.05
N ILE A 61 6.67 -4.45 5.95
CA ILE A 61 6.97 -5.55 5.02
C ILE A 61 8.33 -5.35 4.36
N ILE A 62 8.61 -4.14 3.85
CA ILE A 62 9.90 -3.84 3.21
C ILE A 62 11.07 -4.09 4.17
N ILE A 63 10.94 -3.66 5.42
CA ILE A 63 11.96 -3.86 6.45
C ILE A 63 12.14 -5.35 6.74
N ALA A 64 11.04 -6.09 6.93
CA ALA A 64 11.09 -7.53 7.20
C ALA A 64 11.69 -8.31 6.02
N ASP A 65 11.26 -8.00 4.80
CA ASP A 65 11.79 -8.66 3.60
C ASP A 65 13.29 -8.40 3.44
N TYR A 66 13.71 -7.14 3.57
CA TYR A 66 15.09 -6.75 3.38
C TYR A 66 16.04 -7.35 4.43
N TYR A 67 15.68 -7.24 5.71
CA TYR A 67 16.59 -7.62 6.80
C TYR A 67 16.48 -9.07 7.22
N LEU A 68 15.27 -9.66 7.22
CA LEU A 68 15.04 -10.99 7.77
C LEU A 68 14.96 -12.08 6.71
N ILE A 69 14.27 -11.80 5.59
CA ILE A 69 14.05 -12.81 4.56
C ILE A 69 15.20 -12.83 3.55
N LYS A 70 15.55 -11.68 3.01
CA LYS A 70 16.61 -11.56 2.00
C LYS A 70 18.00 -11.35 2.58
N ASN A 71 18.12 -11.12 3.90
CA ASN A 71 19.41 -10.88 4.58
C ASN A 71 20.30 -9.85 3.86
N LYS A 72 19.67 -8.78 3.30
CA LYS A 72 20.32 -7.72 2.49
C LYS A 72 20.89 -8.21 1.15
N ASP A 73 20.64 -9.44 0.76
CA ASP A 73 21.11 -10.00 -0.50
C ASP A 73 20.02 -9.88 -1.58
N TYR A 74 20.20 -8.90 -2.46
CA TYR A 74 19.29 -8.62 -3.58
C TYR A 74 20.02 -8.79 -4.91
N ILE A 75 19.43 -9.59 -5.80
CA ILE A 75 19.91 -9.73 -7.18
C ILE A 75 19.42 -8.52 -7.96
N SER A 76 20.26 -7.47 -8.06
CA SER A 76 19.89 -6.19 -8.67
C SER A 76 19.38 -6.31 -10.11
N LYS A 77 19.86 -7.28 -10.87
CA LYS A 77 19.41 -7.51 -12.25
C LYS A 77 17.98 -8.04 -12.32
N ASP A 78 17.55 -8.84 -11.35
CA ASP A 78 16.24 -9.48 -11.35
C ASP A 78 15.15 -8.53 -10.82
N ILE A 79 15.51 -7.50 -10.04
CA ILE A 79 14.53 -6.52 -9.52
C ILE A 79 13.79 -5.79 -10.65
N PHE A 80 14.48 -5.55 -11.78
CA PHE A 80 13.93 -4.85 -12.95
C PHE A 80 13.56 -5.79 -14.09
N SER A 81 13.54 -7.11 -13.86
CA SER A 81 13.27 -8.12 -14.87
C SER A 81 11.78 -8.47 -14.93
N ASP A 82 11.18 -8.37 -16.11
CA ASP A 82 9.80 -8.81 -16.40
C ASP A 82 9.73 -10.30 -16.75
N LEU A 83 10.85 -11.01 -16.69
CA LEU A 83 10.91 -12.42 -17.07
C LEU A 83 10.24 -13.30 -16.01
N LYS A 84 9.40 -14.22 -16.46
CA LYS A 84 8.72 -15.20 -15.59
C LYS A 84 9.69 -16.09 -14.81
N THR A 85 10.94 -16.17 -15.25
CA THR A 85 12.04 -16.92 -14.63
C THR A 85 12.82 -16.11 -13.59
N GLY A 86 12.52 -14.79 -13.45
CA GLY A 86 13.18 -13.90 -12.49
C GLY A 86 12.84 -14.25 -11.05
N SER A 87 13.80 -14.12 -10.14
CA SER A 87 13.67 -14.44 -8.70
C SER A 87 12.55 -13.67 -8.00
N TYR A 88 12.11 -12.53 -8.54
CA TYR A 88 11.09 -11.65 -7.96
C TYR A 88 9.76 -11.67 -8.74
N PHE A 89 9.57 -12.61 -9.66
CA PHE A 89 8.31 -12.72 -10.40
C PHE A 89 7.16 -13.23 -9.53
N TYR A 90 7.45 -13.94 -8.44
CA TYR A 90 6.48 -14.50 -7.48
C TYR A 90 5.27 -15.16 -8.16
N SER A 91 4.06 -14.92 -7.67
CA SER A 91 2.81 -15.41 -8.27
C SER A 91 2.28 -14.40 -9.28
N ASN A 92 2.71 -14.52 -10.55
CA ASN A 92 2.31 -13.60 -11.64
C ASN A 92 2.55 -12.10 -11.32
N GLY A 93 3.69 -11.77 -10.71
CA GLY A 93 4.05 -10.41 -10.33
C GLY A 93 3.56 -9.98 -8.95
N TRP A 94 2.82 -10.83 -8.23
CA TRP A 94 2.29 -10.51 -6.90
C TRP A 94 2.97 -11.33 -5.80
N GLN A 95 3.49 -10.65 -4.81
CA GLN A 95 3.97 -11.29 -3.59
C GLN A 95 2.80 -11.50 -2.62
N ILE A 96 2.10 -12.62 -2.76
CA ILE A 96 0.85 -12.92 -2.03
C ILE A 96 1.04 -12.83 -0.51
N LYS A 97 2.17 -13.33 0.02
CA LYS A 97 2.48 -13.26 1.46
C LYS A 97 2.57 -11.79 1.93
N GLY A 98 3.16 -10.90 1.12
CA GLY A 98 3.19 -9.46 1.38
C GLY A 98 1.81 -8.82 1.35
N VAL A 99 0.97 -9.19 0.39
CA VAL A 99 -0.41 -8.66 0.29
C VAL A 99 -1.23 -9.02 1.54
N TYR A 100 -1.18 -10.26 2.00
CA TYR A 100 -1.88 -10.67 3.22
C TYR A 100 -1.38 -9.91 4.45
N SER A 101 -0.06 -9.79 4.59
CA SER A 101 0.54 -9.06 5.71
C SER A 101 0.18 -7.58 5.71
N MET A 102 0.10 -6.97 4.51
CA MET A 102 -0.34 -5.59 4.33
C MET A 102 -1.79 -5.39 4.77
N ILE A 103 -2.69 -6.28 4.36
CA ILE A 103 -4.11 -6.21 4.73
C ILE A 103 -4.27 -6.35 6.25
N ILE A 104 -3.61 -7.32 6.86
CA ILE A 104 -3.68 -7.52 8.31
C ILE A 104 -3.12 -6.28 9.04
N GLY A 105 -1.95 -5.79 8.67
CA GLY A 105 -1.35 -4.60 9.28
C GLY A 105 -2.23 -3.36 9.12
N PHE A 106 -2.87 -3.19 7.96
CA PHE A 106 -3.78 -2.08 7.72
C PHE A 106 -5.06 -2.19 8.58
N ILE A 107 -5.65 -3.37 8.75
CA ILE A 107 -6.81 -3.57 9.62
C ILE A 107 -6.48 -3.15 11.06
N PHE A 108 -5.32 -3.55 11.58
CA PHE A 108 -4.89 -3.14 12.92
C PHE A 108 -4.65 -1.64 13.02
N ALA A 109 -4.01 -1.03 12.04
CA ALA A 109 -3.79 0.41 12.00
C ALA A 109 -5.13 1.18 11.92
N ALA A 110 -6.02 0.81 11.02
CA ALA A 110 -7.32 1.45 10.85
C ALA A 110 -8.22 1.30 12.08
N SER A 111 -8.14 0.17 12.80
CA SER A 111 -8.92 -0.05 14.02
C SER A 111 -8.64 0.99 15.10
N THR A 112 -7.41 1.51 15.20
CA THR A 112 -7.06 2.56 16.17
C THR A 112 -7.66 3.92 15.82
N ILE A 113 -8.04 4.14 14.57
CA ILE A 113 -8.62 5.40 14.08
C ILE A 113 -10.15 5.36 14.21
N TRP A 114 -10.77 4.24 13.86
CA TRP A 114 -12.22 4.12 13.76
C TRP A 114 -12.90 3.56 15.02
N ASN A 115 -12.16 2.88 15.88
CA ASN A 115 -12.70 2.38 17.16
C ASN A 115 -12.49 3.45 18.25
N VAL A 116 -13.59 3.86 18.87
CA VAL A 116 -13.60 4.89 19.94
C VAL A 116 -12.71 4.50 21.12
N GLU A 117 -12.73 3.21 21.50
CA GLU A 117 -11.95 2.70 22.62
C GLU A 117 -10.44 2.70 22.36
N LEU A 118 -10.04 2.58 21.08
CA LEU A 118 -8.64 2.55 20.67
C LEU A 118 -8.11 3.90 20.19
N ARG A 119 -8.93 4.95 20.23
CA ARG A 119 -8.58 6.27 19.69
C ARG A 119 -7.35 6.89 20.35
N PHE A 120 -7.03 6.55 21.58
CA PHE A 120 -5.80 6.99 22.24
C PHE A 120 -4.52 6.48 21.54
N LEU A 121 -4.62 5.42 20.73
CA LEU A 121 -3.54 4.87 19.91
C LEU A 121 -3.50 5.46 18.50
N GLN A 122 -4.43 6.33 18.11
CA GLN A 122 -4.54 6.89 16.76
C GLN A 122 -3.22 7.51 16.27
N SER A 123 -2.52 8.24 17.14
CA SER A 123 -1.23 8.86 16.79
C SER A 123 -0.13 7.85 16.47
N PHE A 124 -0.31 6.60 16.86
CA PHE A 124 0.62 5.49 16.60
C PHE A 124 0.10 4.51 15.55
N ALA A 125 -1.02 4.83 14.88
CA ALA A 125 -1.68 3.93 13.93
C ALA A 125 -0.71 3.36 12.88
N TRP A 126 0.11 4.19 12.26
CA TRP A 126 1.06 3.75 11.27
C TRP A 126 2.17 2.85 11.82
N LEU A 127 2.65 3.09 13.06
CA LEU A 127 3.63 2.24 13.75
C LEU A 127 3.02 0.87 14.08
N ILE A 128 1.78 0.85 14.55
CA ILE A 128 1.04 -0.39 14.86
C ILE A 128 0.88 -1.20 13.57
N GLY A 129 0.50 -0.56 12.47
CA GLY A 129 0.42 -1.20 11.16
C GLY A 129 1.75 -1.74 10.67
N ALA A 130 2.84 -0.96 10.82
CA ALA A 130 4.18 -1.37 10.43
C ALA A 130 4.65 -2.59 11.24
N PHE A 131 4.49 -2.55 12.55
CA PHE A 131 4.92 -3.64 13.43
C PHE A 131 4.11 -4.92 13.21
N THR A 132 2.79 -4.80 13.08
CA THR A 132 1.91 -5.94 12.83
C THR A 132 2.22 -6.60 11.49
N SER A 133 2.38 -5.82 10.43
CA SER A 133 2.72 -6.36 9.11
C SER A 133 4.13 -6.93 9.05
N TYR A 134 5.09 -6.34 9.76
CA TYR A 134 6.45 -6.85 9.90
C TYR A 134 6.45 -8.28 10.49
N ILE A 135 5.75 -8.48 11.61
CA ILE A 135 5.65 -9.79 12.26
C ILE A 135 4.90 -10.78 11.37
N THR A 136 3.74 -10.37 10.84
CA THR A 136 2.91 -11.24 10.01
C THR A 136 3.66 -11.68 8.75
N TYR A 137 4.37 -10.74 8.11
CA TYR A 137 5.16 -11.05 6.93
C TYR A 137 6.30 -12.01 7.25
N TYR A 138 7.02 -11.79 8.34
CA TYR A 138 8.07 -12.68 8.77
C TYR A 138 7.54 -14.10 9.02
N LEU A 139 6.43 -14.25 9.73
CA LEU A 139 5.84 -15.57 9.99
C LEU A 139 5.37 -16.29 8.71
N LEU A 140 4.80 -15.55 7.75
CA LEU A 140 4.34 -16.14 6.49
C LEU A 140 5.48 -16.41 5.51
N ALA A 141 6.56 -15.65 5.55
CA ALA A 141 7.63 -15.74 4.57
C ALA A 141 8.81 -16.62 5.02
N SER A 142 8.93 -16.93 6.32
CA SER A 142 9.95 -17.81 6.85
C SER A 142 9.71 -19.30 6.58
N ASP A 143 8.47 -19.66 6.21
CA ASP A 143 8.09 -20.99 5.70
C ASP A 143 8.32 -21.07 4.16
#